data_e823d84feb91d37ee5bd12b51d8be241
#
_entry.id   e823d84feb91d37ee5bd12b51d8be241
#
_cell.length_a   1.000
_cell.length_b   1.000
_cell.length_c   1.000
_cell.angle_alpha   90.00
_cell.angle_beta   90.00
_cell.angle_gamma   90.00
#
_symmetry.space_group_name_H-M   'P 1'
#
loop_
_entity.id
_entity.type
_entity.pdbx_description
1 polymer ?
#
loop_
_entity_poly.entity_id
_entity_poly.type
_entity_poly.pdbx_seq_one_letter_code
_entity_poly.pdbx_strand_id
1 'polypeptide(L)'
;MNILLWLAYKGTNYSGFQVQPNGVTVCAVVQDAMQSVFGTRPDVKGCSRTDAGVHARRFALNFHYDGHIPVQRIPLALNARLPMDVRALAAQQVPDDFHARYAAHAKTYHYRLRCSAVDDPFDYETCHRVNGPLDLAAMQTAAAHFVGRHDFLALCASGSSAAAHGDTVRTITACTVQQDGELYTLSVTADGYLYNMVRILAGTVLQAGLGKMNPAAVPALLQSRNRGQAGPTLPARGLFLWDVQYPDLERPND
;
A
#
# COMPACT_ATOMS: atom_id res chain seq x y z
N MET A 1 -21.41 18.02 -3.42
CA MET A 1 -20.03 18.29 -2.94
C MET A 1 -19.20 17.03 -3.07
N ASN A 2 -17.91 17.15 -3.40
CA ASN A 2 -16.97 16.03 -3.43
C ASN A 2 -16.28 15.91 -2.06
N ILE A 3 -16.27 14.70 -1.48
CA ILE A 3 -15.74 14.43 -0.15
C ILE A 3 -14.56 13.48 -0.27
N LEU A 4 -13.42 13.87 0.30
CA LEU A 4 -12.28 13.00 0.54
C LEU A 4 -12.44 12.35 1.91
N LEU A 5 -12.43 11.03 1.95
CA LEU A 5 -12.51 10.21 3.16
C LEU A 5 -11.21 9.44 3.34
N TRP A 6 -10.64 9.53 4.53
CA TRP A 6 -9.48 8.76 4.95
C TRP A 6 -9.92 7.51 5.71
N LEU A 7 -9.31 6.37 5.37
CA LEU A 7 -9.58 5.07 5.97
C LEU A 7 -8.30 4.42 6.50
N ALA A 8 -8.46 3.61 7.55
CA ALA A 8 -7.50 2.56 7.88
C ALA A 8 -8.20 1.21 7.79
N TYR A 9 -7.48 0.18 7.34
CA TYR A 9 -8.01 -1.18 7.32
C TYR A 9 -6.93 -2.26 7.45
N LYS A 10 -7.32 -3.35 8.10
CA LYS A 10 -6.57 -4.60 8.12
C LYS A 10 -7.13 -5.49 6.99
N GLY A 11 -6.33 -5.69 5.95
CA GLY A 11 -6.77 -6.33 4.71
C GLY A 11 -6.93 -7.85 4.76
N THR A 12 -6.61 -8.50 5.89
CA THR A 12 -6.54 -9.97 6.04
C THR A 12 -7.80 -10.66 5.51
N ASN A 13 -8.97 -10.12 5.81
CA ASN A 13 -10.27 -10.73 5.47
C ASN A 13 -10.83 -10.26 4.13
N TYR A 14 -10.06 -9.47 3.35
CA TYR A 14 -10.56 -8.82 2.14
C TYR A 14 -9.81 -9.25 0.89
N SER A 15 -10.57 -9.42 -0.20
CA SER A 15 -10.04 -9.67 -1.54
C SER A 15 -9.52 -8.38 -2.21
N GLY A 16 -8.83 -7.53 -1.43
CA GLY A 16 -8.31 -6.25 -1.85
C GLY A 16 -9.33 -5.10 -1.72
N PHE A 17 -8.95 -3.93 -2.28
CA PHE A 17 -9.81 -2.75 -2.19
C PHE A 17 -10.95 -2.77 -3.22
N GLN A 18 -10.65 -2.99 -4.50
CA GLN A 18 -11.56 -2.85 -5.62
C GLN A 18 -12.69 -3.89 -5.58
N VAL A 19 -13.95 -3.47 -5.79
CA VAL A 19 -15.09 -4.39 -5.93
C VAL A 19 -14.82 -5.40 -7.04
N GLN A 20 -15.05 -6.67 -6.75
CA GLN A 20 -14.92 -7.79 -7.68
C GLN A 20 -15.94 -8.90 -7.35
N PRO A 21 -16.32 -9.75 -8.34
CA PRO A 21 -17.40 -10.72 -8.14
C PRO A 21 -17.09 -11.80 -7.09
N ASN A 22 -15.81 -12.14 -6.91
CA ASN A 22 -15.38 -13.34 -6.21
C ASN A 22 -14.76 -13.06 -4.83
N GLY A 23 -15.43 -12.23 -4.01
CA GLY A 23 -14.97 -12.01 -2.63
C GLY A 23 -15.39 -10.68 -2.03
N VAL A 24 -15.34 -10.62 -0.70
CA VAL A 24 -15.61 -9.40 0.04
C VAL A 24 -14.42 -8.44 -0.12
N THR A 25 -14.70 -7.18 -0.46
CA THR A 25 -13.68 -6.16 -0.68
C THR A 25 -13.88 -4.97 0.25
N VAL A 26 -12.82 -4.23 0.55
CA VAL A 26 -12.90 -3.06 1.42
C VAL A 26 -13.87 -2.02 0.82
N CYS A 27 -13.81 -1.79 -0.49
CA CYS A 27 -14.69 -0.83 -1.17
C CYS A 27 -16.18 -1.24 -1.03
N ALA A 28 -16.52 -2.52 -1.18
CA ALA A 28 -17.90 -3.00 -1.02
C ALA A 28 -18.42 -2.74 0.40
N VAL A 29 -17.63 -3.09 1.41
CA VAL A 29 -17.98 -2.87 2.83
C VAL A 29 -18.17 -1.39 3.15
N VAL A 30 -17.30 -0.53 2.62
CA VAL A 30 -17.43 0.93 2.78
C VAL A 30 -18.70 1.44 2.08
N GLN A 31 -18.99 0.98 0.87
CA GLN A 31 -20.21 1.35 0.14
C GLN A 31 -21.49 0.84 0.83
N ASP A 32 -21.46 -0.35 1.46
CA ASP A 32 -22.58 -0.88 2.24
C ASP A 32 -22.83 -0.03 3.50
N ALA A 33 -21.77 0.41 4.18
CA ALA A 33 -21.88 1.35 5.28
C ALA A 33 -22.43 2.71 4.82
N MET A 34 -21.98 3.22 3.67
CA MET A 34 -22.53 4.45 3.05
C MET A 34 -24.00 4.29 2.70
N GLN A 35 -24.42 3.18 2.10
CA GLN A 35 -25.83 2.89 1.82
C GLN A 35 -26.67 2.90 3.09
N SER A 36 -26.14 2.31 4.17
CA SER A 36 -26.85 2.27 5.47
C SER A 36 -26.98 3.65 6.14
N VAL A 37 -26.00 4.54 5.94
CA VAL A 37 -25.92 5.86 6.59
C VAL A 37 -26.57 6.95 5.73
N PHE A 38 -26.32 6.94 4.42
CA PHE A 38 -26.74 8.01 3.50
C PHE A 38 -28.02 7.67 2.74
N GLY A 39 -28.46 6.39 2.76
CA GLY A 39 -29.57 5.91 1.93
C GLY A 39 -29.17 5.67 0.46
N THR A 40 -27.94 5.97 0.08
CA THR A 40 -27.41 5.82 -1.29
C THR A 40 -26.06 5.11 -1.27
N ARG A 41 -25.71 4.46 -2.40
CA ARG A 41 -24.43 3.77 -2.60
C ARG A 41 -23.60 4.56 -3.61
N PRO A 42 -22.80 5.55 -3.18
CA PRO A 42 -22.08 6.41 -4.09
C PRO A 42 -20.97 5.64 -4.83
N ASP A 43 -20.61 6.13 -6.01
CA ASP A 43 -19.41 5.68 -6.70
C ASP A 43 -18.16 6.21 -5.98
N VAL A 44 -17.24 5.30 -5.66
CA VAL A 44 -16.04 5.57 -4.85
C VAL A 44 -14.80 5.52 -5.71
N LYS A 45 -13.98 6.56 -5.63
CA LYS A 45 -12.68 6.67 -6.30
C LYS A 45 -11.56 6.49 -5.28
N GLY A 46 -10.94 5.31 -5.22
CA GLY A 46 -9.82 5.02 -4.31
C GLY A 46 -8.48 5.53 -4.83
N CYS A 47 -7.57 5.91 -3.92
CA CYS A 47 -6.23 6.42 -4.26
C CYS A 47 -5.31 5.35 -4.85
N SER A 48 -5.58 4.08 -4.58
CA SER A 48 -4.77 2.95 -5.04
C SER A 48 -5.63 1.70 -5.17
N ARG A 49 -5.14 0.72 -5.92
CA ARG A 49 -5.63 -0.66 -5.86
C ARG A 49 -4.69 -1.43 -4.94
N THR A 50 -5.18 -1.88 -3.80
CA THR A 50 -4.46 -2.81 -2.93
C THR A 50 -4.90 -4.23 -3.23
N ASP A 51 -3.94 -5.17 -3.25
CA ASP A 51 -4.19 -6.60 -3.47
C ASP A 51 -4.90 -7.24 -2.27
N ALA A 52 -5.41 -8.46 -2.45
CA ALA A 52 -5.95 -9.27 -1.36
C ALA A 52 -4.93 -9.42 -0.22
N GLY A 53 -5.38 -9.21 1.02
CA GLY A 53 -4.56 -9.29 2.22
C GLY A 53 -3.65 -8.09 2.51
N VAL A 54 -3.60 -7.07 1.65
CA VAL A 54 -2.81 -5.85 1.87
C VAL A 54 -3.56 -4.89 2.78
N HIS A 55 -2.86 -4.31 3.74
CA HIS A 55 -3.39 -3.37 4.74
C HIS A 55 -3.23 -1.92 4.30
N ALA A 56 -3.92 -1.01 5.01
CA ALA A 56 -3.68 0.43 4.89
C ALA A 56 -3.81 1.14 6.24
N ARG A 57 -2.89 2.08 6.49
CA ARG A 57 -2.95 2.98 7.65
C ARG A 57 -3.64 4.29 7.29
N ARG A 58 -3.40 4.81 6.09
CA ARG A 58 -4.04 6.01 5.56
C ARG A 58 -4.37 5.79 4.09
N PHE A 59 -5.52 5.19 3.83
CA PHE A 59 -6.08 5.05 2.49
C PHE A 59 -7.02 6.21 2.23
N ALA A 60 -6.91 6.85 1.08
CA ALA A 60 -7.79 7.94 0.69
C ALA A 60 -8.75 7.48 -0.41
N LEU A 61 -10.01 7.88 -0.30
CA LEU A 61 -11.00 7.75 -1.36
C LEU A 61 -11.86 9.00 -1.44
N ASN A 62 -12.40 9.32 -2.61
CA ASN A 62 -13.39 10.37 -2.74
C ASN A 62 -14.69 9.88 -3.35
N PHE A 63 -15.78 10.58 -3.02
CA PHE A 63 -17.12 10.33 -3.51
C PHE A 63 -17.97 11.61 -3.49
N HIS A 64 -18.99 11.67 -4.34
CA HIS A 64 -19.94 12.77 -4.31
C HIS A 64 -21.03 12.52 -3.27
N TYR A 65 -21.37 13.56 -2.51
CA TYR A 65 -22.34 13.54 -1.42
C TYR A 65 -23.21 14.80 -1.45
N ASP A 66 -24.53 14.61 -1.35
CA ASP A 66 -25.55 15.67 -1.35
C ASP A 66 -26.45 15.64 -0.09
N GLY A 67 -26.08 14.82 0.90
CA GLY A 67 -26.84 14.67 2.15
C GLY A 67 -26.57 15.80 3.16
N HIS A 68 -27.18 15.64 4.36
CA HIS A 68 -27.21 16.67 5.40
C HIS A 68 -26.23 16.44 6.57
N ILE A 69 -25.50 15.31 6.60
CA ILE A 69 -24.53 15.05 7.66
C ILE A 69 -23.33 15.98 7.47
N PRO A 70 -22.95 16.77 8.49
CA PRO A 70 -21.74 17.60 8.41
C PRO A 70 -20.50 16.76 8.08
N VAL A 71 -19.64 17.26 7.19
CA VAL A 71 -18.48 16.50 6.65
C VAL A 71 -17.65 15.88 7.77
N GLN A 72 -17.38 16.65 8.84
CA GLN A 72 -16.57 16.21 10.00
C GLN A 72 -17.24 15.10 10.82
N ARG A 73 -18.56 14.89 10.64
CA ARG A 73 -19.33 13.83 11.31
C ARG A 73 -19.48 12.56 10.46
N ILE A 74 -19.16 12.61 9.19
CA ILE A 74 -19.23 11.46 8.27
C ILE A 74 -18.40 10.25 8.81
N PRO A 75 -17.14 10.42 9.27
CA PRO A 75 -16.37 9.29 9.82
C PRO A 75 -17.06 8.61 11.00
N LEU A 76 -17.60 9.40 11.92
CA LEU A 76 -18.31 8.86 13.08
C LEU A 76 -19.56 8.07 12.68
N ALA A 77 -20.36 8.62 11.75
CA ALA A 77 -21.56 7.97 11.24
C ALA A 77 -21.24 6.65 10.52
N LEU A 78 -20.19 6.63 9.68
CA LEU A 78 -19.76 5.42 8.99
C LEU A 78 -19.19 4.38 9.96
N ASN A 79 -18.43 4.79 10.97
CA ASN A 79 -17.85 3.90 11.96
C ASN A 79 -18.89 3.16 12.81
N ALA A 80 -20.10 3.68 12.91
CA ALA A 80 -21.23 2.96 13.53
C ALA A 80 -21.71 1.75 12.72
N ARG A 81 -21.31 1.64 11.45
CA ARG A 81 -21.71 0.57 10.51
C ARG A 81 -20.53 -0.25 9.98
N LEU A 82 -19.33 0.34 9.98
CA LEU A 82 -18.11 -0.35 9.54
C LEU A 82 -17.68 -1.41 10.54
N PRO A 83 -17.15 -2.56 10.08
CA PRO A 83 -16.54 -3.58 10.94
C PRO A 83 -15.26 -3.05 11.59
N MET A 84 -14.79 -3.72 12.64
CA MET A 84 -13.65 -3.24 13.45
C MET A 84 -12.34 -3.18 12.68
N ASP A 85 -12.19 -3.96 11.63
CA ASP A 85 -11.00 -4.02 10.78
C ASP A 85 -11.00 -3.01 9.60
N VAL A 86 -12.07 -2.17 9.49
CA VAL A 86 -12.16 -1.02 8.57
C VAL A 86 -12.65 0.21 9.34
N ARG A 87 -11.91 1.30 9.34
CA ARG A 87 -12.25 2.53 10.06
C ARG A 87 -12.11 3.77 9.19
N ALA A 88 -13.10 4.63 9.25
CA ALA A 88 -13.05 5.98 8.73
C ALA A 88 -12.33 6.87 9.76
N LEU A 89 -11.29 7.57 9.33
CA LEU A 89 -10.42 8.38 10.18
C LEU A 89 -10.82 9.86 10.17
N ALA A 90 -10.97 10.42 8.98
CA ALA A 90 -11.31 11.83 8.75
C ALA A 90 -12.04 11.99 7.42
N ALA A 91 -12.78 13.08 7.29
CA ALA A 91 -13.40 13.51 6.03
C ALA A 91 -13.24 15.01 5.85
N GLN A 92 -13.02 15.43 4.62
CA GLN A 92 -12.93 16.85 4.24
C GLN A 92 -13.53 17.07 2.85
N GLN A 93 -14.05 18.27 2.62
CA GLN A 93 -14.51 18.65 1.29
C GLN A 93 -13.31 18.96 0.40
N VAL A 94 -13.39 18.55 -0.85
CA VAL A 94 -12.39 18.78 -1.89
C VAL A 94 -13.04 19.38 -3.14
N PRO A 95 -12.27 19.94 -4.08
CA PRO A 95 -12.80 20.41 -5.37
C PRO A 95 -13.61 19.32 -6.09
N ASP A 96 -14.63 19.73 -6.84
CA ASP A 96 -15.55 18.78 -7.48
C ASP A 96 -14.88 17.88 -8.52
N ASP A 97 -13.79 18.33 -9.14
CA ASP A 97 -12.96 17.58 -10.10
C ASP A 97 -11.86 16.74 -9.42
N PHE A 98 -11.71 16.81 -8.11
CA PHE A 98 -10.71 16.04 -7.37
C PHE A 98 -10.91 14.54 -7.55
N HIS A 99 -9.81 13.83 -7.83
CA HIS A 99 -9.80 12.39 -7.95
C HIS A 99 -8.68 11.80 -7.10
N ALA A 100 -9.02 11.02 -6.06
CA ALA A 100 -8.07 10.52 -5.05
C ALA A 100 -6.85 9.78 -5.65
N ARG A 101 -6.99 9.12 -6.80
CA ARG A 101 -5.88 8.43 -7.44
C ARG A 101 -4.94 9.37 -8.20
N TYR A 102 -5.51 10.30 -8.96
CA TYR A 102 -4.73 11.12 -9.91
C TYR A 102 -4.18 12.39 -9.27
N ALA A 103 -4.84 12.90 -8.23
CA ALA A 103 -4.33 14.02 -7.44
C ALA A 103 -3.20 13.62 -6.47
N ALA A 104 -2.99 12.33 -6.24
CA ALA A 104 -1.93 11.87 -5.34
C ALA A 104 -0.54 12.15 -5.93
N HIS A 105 0.27 12.93 -5.19
CA HIS A 105 1.63 13.28 -5.57
C HIS A 105 2.62 12.13 -5.27
N ALA A 106 2.49 11.51 -4.11
CA ALA A 106 3.30 10.37 -3.72
C ALA A 106 2.53 9.42 -2.80
N LYS A 107 2.96 8.16 -2.75
CA LYS A 107 2.45 7.14 -1.83
C LYS A 107 3.62 6.46 -1.14
N THR A 108 3.45 6.23 0.15
CA THR A 108 4.43 5.49 0.96
C THR A 108 3.85 4.13 1.31
N TYR A 109 4.61 3.09 1.05
CA TYR A 109 4.31 1.74 1.49
C TYR A 109 5.34 1.29 2.53
N HIS A 110 4.88 0.57 3.56
CA HIS A 110 5.73 -0.16 4.47
C HIS A 110 5.58 -1.66 4.23
N TYR A 111 6.70 -2.38 4.21
CA TYR A 111 6.71 -3.84 4.27
C TYR A 111 7.38 -4.28 5.57
N ARG A 112 6.65 -5.05 6.38
CA ARG A 112 7.09 -5.47 7.71
C ARG A 112 7.57 -6.93 7.69
N LEU A 113 8.80 -7.14 8.17
CA LEU A 113 9.43 -8.45 8.34
C LEU A 113 9.72 -8.65 9.82
N ARG A 114 9.38 -9.82 10.35
CA ARG A 114 9.82 -10.23 11.70
C ARG A 114 10.87 -11.33 11.57
N CYS A 115 12.04 -11.09 12.13
CA CYS A 115 13.12 -12.07 12.19
C CYS A 115 13.02 -12.87 13.51
N SER A 116 12.33 -14.00 13.48
CA SER A 116 12.08 -14.83 14.67
C SER A 116 11.93 -16.30 14.31
N ALA A 117 12.16 -17.18 15.30
CA ALA A 117 12.02 -18.62 15.14
C ALA A 117 10.55 -19.08 15.03
N VAL A 118 9.61 -18.32 15.63
CA VAL A 118 8.18 -18.62 15.69
C VAL A 118 7.36 -17.41 15.28
N ASP A 119 6.12 -17.63 14.81
CA ASP A 119 5.19 -16.53 14.56
C ASP A 119 4.71 -15.94 15.90
N ASP A 120 4.57 -14.61 15.95
CA ASP A 120 3.96 -13.91 17.06
C ASP A 120 2.43 -13.86 16.83
N PRO A 121 1.60 -14.39 17.77
CA PRO A 121 0.16 -14.39 17.61
C PRO A 121 -0.47 -12.99 17.57
N PHE A 122 0.24 -11.94 17.98
CA PHE A 122 -0.26 -10.58 17.96
C PHE A 122 0.02 -9.84 16.64
N ASP A 123 0.96 -10.33 15.81
CA ASP A 123 1.30 -9.64 14.55
C ASP A 123 1.45 -10.56 13.32
N TYR A 124 1.23 -11.88 13.43
CA TYR A 124 1.37 -12.84 12.32
C TYR A 124 0.54 -12.50 11.08
N GLU A 125 -0.55 -11.76 11.25
CA GLU A 125 -1.39 -11.28 10.14
C GLU A 125 -0.91 -9.96 9.53
N THR A 126 0.01 -9.26 10.19
CA THR A 126 0.48 -7.91 9.80
C THR A 126 1.99 -7.84 9.62
N CYS A 127 2.64 -9.01 9.61
CA CYS A 127 4.08 -9.13 9.45
C CYS A 127 4.42 -10.42 8.68
N HIS A 128 5.47 -10.39 7.87
CA HIS A 128 6.00 -11.61 7.25
C HIS A 128 7.19 -12.11 8.07
N ARG A 129 7.04 -13.29 8.69
CA ARG A 129 8.11 -13.93 9.44
C ARG A 129 9.19 -14.49 8.51
N VAL A 130 10.43 -14.29 8.89
CA VAL A 130 11.62 -14.85 8.25
C VAL A 130 12.51 -15.53 9.29
N ASN A 131 13.18 -16.59 8.90
CA ASN A 131 14.11 -17.32 9.77
C ASN A 131 15.54 -16.84 9.53
N GLY A 132 16.32 -16.81 10.61
CA GLY A 132 17.75 -16.49 10.59
C GLY A 132 18.06 -15.00 10.65
N PRO A 133 19.31 -14.67 10.98
CA PRO A 133 19.74 -13.29 11.09
C PRO A 133 19.66 -12.58 9.72
N LEU A 134 19.27 -11.31 9.76
CA LEU A 134 19.25 -10.43 8.59
C LEU A 134 20.39 -9.39 8.73
N ASP A 135 21.17 -9.23 7.70
CA ASP A 135 22.16 -8.16 7.58
C ASP A 135 21.44 -6.85 7.21
N LEU A 136 21.23 -5.99 8.21
CA LEU A 136 20.59 -4.68 8.03
C LEU A 136 21.37 -3.78 7.06
N ALA A 137 22.71 -3.79 7.13
CA ALA A 137 23.54 -2.94 6.27
C ALA A 137 23.43 -3.36 4.80
N ALA A 138 23.41 -4.67 4.53
CA ALA A 138 23.15 -5.20 3.19
C ALA A 138 21.75 -4.84 2.68
N MET A 139 20.72 -4.92 3.54
CA MET A 139 19.35 -4.50 3.20
C MET A 139 19.27 -3.01 2.88
N GLN A 140 19.91 -2.15 3.68
CA GLN A 140 19.94 -0.70 3.47
C GLN A 140 20.66 -0.33 2.18
N THR A 141 21.79 -0.98 1.89
CA THR A 141 22.54 -0.80 0.64
C THR A 141 21.70 -1.19 -0.58
N ALA A 142 21.03 -2.34 -0.54
CA ALA A 142 20.13 -2.77 -1.62
C ALA A 142 18.95 -1.80 -1.79
N ALA A 143 18.34 -1.34 -0.70
CA ALA A 143 17.22 -0.39 -0.72
C ALA A 143 17.63 0.95 -1.34
N ALA A 144 18.81 1.47 -1.01
CA ALA A 144 19.30 2.73 -1.54
C ALA A 144 19.43 2.75 -3.07
N HIS A 145 19.77 1.61 -3.69
CA HIS A 145 19.90 1.49 -5.14
C HIS A 145 18.56 1.59 -5.91
N PHE A 146 17.41 1.47 -5.24
CA PHE A 146 16.12 1.66 -5.87
C PHE A 146 15.68 3.13 -5.94
N VAL A 147 16.34 4.02 -5.20
CA VAL A 147 16.01 5.46 -5.21
C VAL A 147 16.39 6.07 -6.56
N GLY A 148 15.49 6.87 -7.12
CA GLY A 148 15.64 7.51 -8.41
C GLY A 148 14.56 7.12 -9.40
N ARG A 149 14.73 7.60 -10.65
CA ARG A 149 13.85 7.29 -11.77
C ARG A 149 14.40 6.12 -12.55
N HIS A 150 13.70 4.98 -12.52
CA HIS A 150 14.14 3.73 -13.15
C HIS A 150 13.00 3.05 -13.90
N ASP A 151 13.36 2.16 -14.81
CA ASP A 151 12.44 1.18 -15.37
C ASP A 151 12.32 0.00 -14.38
N PHE A 152 11.15 -0.16 -13.77
CA PHE A 152 10.88 -1.19 -12.77
C PHE A 152 10.26 -2.47 -13.34
N LEU A 153 10.39 -2.74 -14.64
CA LEU A 153 9.82 -3.94 -15.26
C LEU A 153 10.31 -5.24 -14.57
N ALA A 154 11.59 -5.29 -14.14
CA ALA A 154 12.14 -6.42 -13.37
C ALA A 154 11.42 -6.65 -12.03
N LEU A 155 10.76 -5.63 -11.48
CA LEU A 155 9.99 -5.69 -10.24
C LEU A 155 8.47 -5.71 -10.49
N CYS A 156 8.03 -6.04 -11.68
CA CYS A 156 6.62 -6.11 -12.06
C CYS A 156 6.18 -7.57 -12.21
N ALA A 157 5.05 -7.93 -11.59
CA ALA A 157 4.46 -9.26 -11.80
C ALA A 157 3.81 -9.36 -13.18
N SER A 158 3.70 -10.59 -13.69
CA SER A 158 2.97 -10.89 -14.92
C SER A 158 1.51 -10.46 -14.82
N GLY A 159 0.90 -10.09 -15.96
CA GLY A 159 -0.49 -9.61 -16.00
C GLY A 159 -0.68 -8.13 -15.67
N SER A 160 0.41 -7.36 -15.53
CA SER A 160 0.34 -5.92 -15.34
C SER A 160 -0.10 -5.21 -16.63
N SER A 161 -1.19 -4.45 -16.57
CA SER A 161 -1.62 -3.61 -17.69
C SER A 161 -0.59 -2.53 -18.03
N ALA A 162 0.07 -1.93 -17.03
CA ALA A 162 1.13 -0.95 -17.24
C ALA A 162 2.32 -1.55 -18.01
N ALA A 163 2.73 -2.77 -17.65
CA ALA A 163 3.79 -3.48 -18.37
C ALA A 163 3.40 -3.81 -19.81
N ALA A 164 2.15 -4.20 -20.04
CA ALA A 164 1.62 -4.48 -21.38
C ALA A 164 1.65 -3.23 -22.31
N HIS A 165 1.52 -2.03 -21.74
CA HIS A 165 1.57 -0.76 -22.48
C HIS A 165 2.97 -0.10 -22.44
N GLY A 166 3.99 -0.77 -21.87
CA GLY A 166 5.35 -0.22 -21.76
C GLY A 166 5.52 0.89 -20.71
N ASP A 167 4.49 1.17 -19.89
CA ASP A 167 4.53 2.19 -18.82
C ASP A 167 5.11 1.61 -17.54
N THR A 168 6.43 1.36 -17.52
CA THR A 168 7.12 0.70 -16.39
C THR A 168 8.09 1.60 -15.64
N VAL A 169 8.25 2.84 -16.09
CA VAL A 169 9.13 3.82 -15.44
C VAL A 169 8.41 4.46 -14.25
N ARG A 170 9.06 4.46 -13.07
CA ARG A 170 8.58 5.13 -11.85
C ARG A 170 9.72 5.87 -11.17
N THR A 171 9.37 6.79 -10.28
CA THR A 171 10.34 7.53 -9.47
C THR A 171 10.16 7.17 -8.00
N ILE A 172 11.12 6.47 -7.41
CA ILE A 172 11.20 6.26 -5.97
C ILE A 172 11.97 7.42 -5.36
N THR A 173 11.32 8.19 -4.49
CA THR A 173 11.93 9.34 -3.81
C THR A 173 12.61 8.95 -2.50
N ALA A 174 12.19 7.85 -1.86
CA ALA A 174 12.82 7.31 -0.67
C ALA A 174 12.62 5.79 -0.61
N CYS A 175 13.67 5.07 -0.19
CA CYS A 175 13.62 3.63 0.08
C CYS A 175 14.59 3.33 1.22
N THR A 176 14.06 3.00 2.41
CA THR A 176 14.85 2.83 3.63
C THR A 176 14.46 1.56 4.37
N VAL A 177 15.39 0.99 5.12
CA VAL A 177 15.13 -0.13 6.04
C VAL A 177 15.52 0.29 7.44
N GLN A 178 14.61 0.08 8.39
CA GLN A 178 14.83 0.30 9.81
C GLN A 178 14.60 -1.00 10.57
N GLN A 179 15.32 -1.17 11.68
CA GLN A 179 15.18 -2.30 12.59
C GLN A 179 14.79 -1.80 13.98
N ASP A 180 13.81 -2.45 14.56
CA ASP A 180 13.42 -2.29 15.96
C ASP A 180 13.25 -3.69 16.58
N GLY A 181 14.25 -4.11 17.34
CA GLY A 181 14.35 -5.47 17.84
C GLY A 181 14.32 -6.50 16.71
N GLU A 182 13.34 -7.39 16.72
CA GLU A 182 13.13 -8.41 15.68
C GLU A 182 12.37 -7.88 14.45
N LEU A 183 11.80 -6.68 14.52
CA LEU A 183 11.01 -6.10 13.46
C LEU A 183 11.88 -5.27 12.50
N TYR A 184 11.82 -5.61 11.22
CA TYR A 184 12.41 -4.83 10.14
C TYR A 184 11.30 -4.21 9.31
N THR A 185 11.38 -2.91 9.08
CA THR A 185 10.42 -2.16 8.26
C THR A 185 11.12 -1.56 7.06
N LEU A 186 10.76 -2.05 5.88
CA LEU A 186 11.13 -1.41 4.62
C LEU A 186 10.08 -0.34 4.30
N SER A 187 10.50 0.91 4.15
CA SER A 187 9.67 2.04 3.74
C SER A 187 10.03 2.48 2.32
N VAL A 188 9.03 2.58 1.44
CA VAL A 188 9.21 2.98 0.04
C VAL A 188 8.22 4.08 -0.31
N THR A 189 8.72 5.23 -0.78
CA THR A 189 7.91 6.36 -1.26
C THR A 189 8.16 6.59 -2.74
N ALA A 190 7.08 6.64 -3.55
CA ALA A 190 7.16 6.83 -5.00
C ALA A 190 5.95 7.57 -5.56
N ASP A 191 6.09 8.07 -6.80
CA ASP A 191 5.01 8.65 -7.60
C ASP A 191 3.95 7.63 -8.02
N GLY A 192 4.33 6.36 -8.15
CA GLY A 192 3.45 5.25 -8.51
C GLY A 192 4.13 3.90 -8.37
N TYR A 193 3.33 2.85 -8.49
CA TYR A 193 3.81 1.48 -8.37
C TYR A 193 3.22 0.58 -9.43
N LEU A 194 4.01 -0.40 -9.89
CA LEU A 194 3.58 -1.47 -10.76
C LEU A 194 2.92 -2.60 -9.95
N TYR A 195 2.29 -3.52 -10.64
CA TYR A 195 1.65 -4.67 -10.01
C TYR A 195 2.65 -5.51 -9.18
N ASN A 196 2.37 -5.70 -7.90
CA ASN A 196 3.22 -6.36 -6.90
C ASN A 196 4.62 -5.73 -6.67
N MET A 197 4.90 -4.56 -7.22
CA MET A 197 6.24 -3.97 -7.22
C MET A 197 6.86 -3.90 -5.82
N VAL A 198 6.17 -3.37 -4.82
CA VAL A 198 6.72 -3.24 -3.45
C VAL A 198 7.00 -4.60 -2.82
N ARG A 199 6.16 -5.61 -3.06
CA ARG A 199 6.35 -6.97 -2.52
C ARG A 199 7.55 -7.66 -3.15
N ILE A 200 7.81 -7.42 -4.44
CA ILE A 200 8.99 -7.94 -5.16
C ILE A 200 10.25 -7.20 -4.72
N LEU A 201 10.17 -5.87 -4.57
CA LEU A 201 11.25 -5.04 -4.04
C LEU A 201 11.63 -5.50 -2.64
N ALA A 202 10.65 -5.70 -1.74
CA ALA A 202 10.89 -6.21 -0.40
C ALA A 202 11.53 -7.61 -0.42
N GLY A 203 11.11 -8.48 -1.34
CA GLY A 203 11.74 -9.79 -1.55
C GLY A 203 13.19 -9.67 -2.02
N THR A 204 13.49 -8.70 -2.87
CA THR A 204 14.85 -8.45 -3.37
C THR A 204 15.77 -7.93 -2.24
N VAL A 205 15.27 -6.98 -1.45
CA VAL A 205 15.98 -6.46 -0.26
C VAL A 205 16.17 -7.56 0.79
N LEU A 206 15.17 -8.43 0.99
CA LEU A 206 15.30 -9.59 1.88
C LEU A 206 16.38 -10.57 1.41
N GLN A 207 16.50 -10.83 0.09
CA GLN A 207 17.57 -11.70 -0.42
C GLN A 207 18.97 -11.13 -0.14
N ALA A 208 19.12 -9.78 -0.18
CA ALA A 208 20.36 -9.13 0.22
C ALA A 208 20.64 -9.32 1.72
N GLY A 209 19.63 -9.13 2.59
CA GLY A 209 19.76 -9.32 4.04
C GLY A 209 20.06 -10.76 4.44
N LEU A 210 19.62 -11.75 3.64
CA LEU A 210 19.93 -13.16 3.84
C LEU A 210 21.30 -13.58 3.24
N GLY A 211 22.08 -12.65 2.66
CA GLY A 211 23.34 -12.94 1.97
C GLY A 211 23.18 -13.75 0.67
N LYS A 212 21.96 -13.87 0.13
CA LYS A 212 21.66 -14.62 -1.09
C LYS A 212 21.75 -13.78 -2.36
N MET A 213 21.90 -12.48 -2.23
CA MET A 213 22.08 -11.53 -3.32
C MET A 213 23.09 -10.46 -2.91
N ASN A 214 24.04 -10.14 -3.80
CA ASN A 214 24.91 -8.99 -3.59
C ASN A 214 24.10 -7.69 -3.70
N PRO A 215 24.06 -6.82 -2.67
CA PRO A 215 23.34 -5.54 -2.74
C PRO A 215 23.74 -4.68 -3.95
N ALA A 216 25.02 -4.69 -4.33
CA ALA A 216 25.54 -3.94 -5.48
C ALA A 216 25.04 -4.46 -6.85
N ALA A 217 24.37 -5.61 -6.90
CA ALA A 217 23.77 -6.13 -8.14
C ALA A 217 22.42 -5.49 -8.50
N VAL A 218 21.79 -4.72 -7.59
CA VAL A 218 20.49 -4.10 -7.83
C VAL A 218 20.45 -3.19 -9.07
N PRO A 219 21.45 -2.34 -9.37
CA PRO A 219 21.45 -1.56 -10.61
C PRO A 219 21.44 -2.44 -11.88
N ALA A 220 22.22 -3.52 -11.89
CA ALA A 220 22.25 -4.47 -13.02
C ALA A 220 20.91 -5.22 -13.14
N LEU A 221 20.27 -5.58 -12.03
CA LEU A 221 18.92 -6.15 -12.00
C LEU A 221 17.90 -5.21 -12.67
N LEU A 222 17.88 -3.93 -12.33
CA LEU A 222 16.97 -2.95 -12.94
C LEU A 222 17.21 -2.83 -14.45
N GLN A 223 18.48 -2.74 -14.87
CA GLN A 223 18.87 -2.67 -16.29
C GLN A 223 18.48 -3.94 -17.06
N SER A 224 18.51 -5.10 -16.44
CA SER A 224 18.17 -6.38 -17.07
C SER A 224 16.70 -6.47 -17.49
N ARG A 225 15.80 -5.72 -16.86
CA ARG A 225 14.35 -5.79 -17.04
C ARG A 225 13.77 -7.21 -16.86
N ASN A 226 14.54 -8.11 -16.23
CA ASN A 226 14.21 -9.52 -16.11
C ASN A 226 13.66 -9.84 -14.71
N ARG A 227 12.36 -10.16 -14.64
CA ARG A 227 11.67 -10.54 -13.40
C ARG A 227 12.32 -11.76 -12.70
N GLY A 228 12.91 -12.68 -13.47
CA GLY A 228 13.54 -13.89 -12.93
C GLY A 228 14.79 -13.63 -12.10
N GLN A 229 15.42 -12.45 -12.24
CA GLN A 229 16.60 -12.04 -11.46
C GLN A 229 16.23 -11.31 -10.16
N ALA A 230 14.99 -10.86 -10.01
CA ALA A 230 14.52 -10.22 -8.79
C ALA A 230 14.14 -11.26 -7.71
N GLY A 231 14.05 -10.78 -6.47
CA GLY A 231 13.58 -11.58 -5.34
C GLY A 231 12.14 -12.08 -5.50
N PRO A 232 11.70 -12.98 -4.61
CA PRO A 232 10.33 -13.50 -4.63
C PRO A 232 9.31 -12.40 -4.35
N THR A 233 8.08 -12.60 -4.84
CA THR A 233 6.94 -11.77 -4.39
C THR A 233 6.57 -12.18 -2.97
N LEU A 234 6.86 -11.34 -2.00
CA LEU A 234 6.55 -11.64 -0.59
C LEU A 234 5.04 -11.63 -0.32
N PRO A 235 4.56 -12.30 0.75
CA PRO A 235 3.15 -12.33 1.14
C PRO A 235 2.55 -10.94 1.34
N ALA A 236 1.25 -10.80 1.04
CA ALA A 236 0.53 -9.53 1.17
C ALA A 236 0.46 -9.03 2.63
N ARG A 237 0.38 -9.95 3.60
CA ARG A 237 0.22 -9.66 5.04
C ARG A 237 1.29 -8.75 5.64
N GLY A 238 2.47 -8.63 5.04
CA GLY A 238 3.50 -7.68 5.48
C GLY A 238 3.35 -6.28 4.89
N LEU A 239 2.48 -6.09 3.88
CA LEU A 239 2.39 -4.85 3.12
C LEU A 239 1.29 -3.93 3.62
N PHE A 240 1.65 -2.66 3.82
CA PHE A 240 0.74 -1.58 4.19
C PHE A 240 0.86 -0.42 3.20
N LEU A 241 -0.25 0.08 2.68
CA LEU A 241 -0.29 1.46 2.22
C LEU A 241 -0.24 2.35 3.47
N TRP A 242 0.92 2.96 3.69
CA TRP A 242 1.18 3.68 4.93
C TRP A 242 0.67 5.11 4.88
N ASP A 243 0.90 5.77 3.77
CA ASP A 243 0.51 7.17 3.58
C ASP A 243 0.28 7.52 2.11
N VAL A 244 -0.58 8.51 1.87
CA VAL A 244 -0.82 9.12 0.56
C VAL A 244 -0.66 10.62 0.69
N GLN A 245 0.11 11.25 -0.20
CA GLN A 245 0.40 12.67 -0.17
C GLN A 245 -0.38 13.37 -1.28
N TYR A 246 -1.11 14.40 -0.87
CA TYR A 246 -1.76 15.34 -1.78
C TYR A 246 -1.10 16.71 -1.57
N PRO A 247 -0.82 17.48 -2.64
CA PRO A 247 -0.38 18.87 -2.47
C PRO A 247 -1.30 19.66 -1.56
N ASP A 248 -1.68 20.47 -1.23
CA ASP A 248 -2.64 21.39 -0.59
C ASP A 248 -3.68 20.73 0.36
N LEU A 249 -3.53 19.49 0.76
CA LEU A 249 -4.45 18.83 1.70
C LEU A 249 -3.76 18.44 2.99
N GLU A 250 -4.38 18.83 4.11
CA GLU A 250 -3.94 18.37 5.43
C GLU A 250 -4.24 16.89 5.62
N ARG A 251 -3.30 16.20 6.25
CA ARG A 251 -3.46 14.80 6.63
C ARG A 251 -4.22 14.71 7.95
N PRO A 252 -5.03 13.65 8.16
CA PRO A 252 -5.55 13.40 9.50
C PRO A 252 -4.38 13.16 10.46
N ASN A 253 -4.48 13.73 11.64
CA ASN A 253 -3.54 13.45 12.74
C ASN A 253 -3.60 11.96 13.11
N ASP A 254 -2.48 11.43 13.62
CA ASP A 254 -2.40 10.05 14.13
C ASP A 254 -3.25 9.83 15.37
#